data_03b032bccb8af72e006a406ac6841ba5
#
_entry.id   03b032bccb8af72e006a406ac6841ba5
#
_cell.length_a   1.000
_cell.length_b   1.000
_cell.length_c   1.000
_cell.angle_alpha   90.00
_cell.angle_beta   90.00
_cell.angle_gamma   90.00
#
_symmetry.space_group_name_H-M   'P 1'
#
loop_
_entity.id
_entity.type
_entity.pdbx_description
1 polymer ?
#
loop_
_entity_poly.entity_id
_entity_poly.type
_entity_poly.pdbx_seq_one_letter_code
_entity_poly.pdbx_strand_id
1 'polypeptide(L)'
;MKKIFSVLLFLVVICQIRAEDTNITTMRKMTQRLFPQQASFFDFRLLNDTSTDTFTIKSEGNKIIISGNNANSMAVGLNHYLKNYCLTTISWYKDDPIELPKTLPNIPAEVTIKANVPTRFFLNYCTFGYSMTWWKWSDWEHFIDWMALNGINMPLAITGQEAIWYKVWSKLGLTDEEIRGYFTGPAHLPWHRMCNLDGWQSPLPKEWLSSQAELQEQIVAREREFNMQPVLPAFAGHVPAALKRVYPNIKTSRVSAVSYTHLRAHETLA
;
A
#
# COMPACT_ATOMS: atom_id res chain seq x y z
N MET A 1 4.62 -56.39 7.13
CA MET A 1 3.79 -55.42 7.90
C MET A 1 4.58 -54.42 8.72
N LYS A 2 5.63 -54.78 9.46
CA LYS A 2 6.43 -53.82 10.27
C LYS A 2 7.18 -52.75 9.46
N LYS A 3 7.62 -53.02 8.23
CA LYS A 3 8.32 -52.03 7.37
C LYS A 3 7.40 -50.99 6.76
N ILE A 4 6.14 -51.32 6.50
CA ILE A 4 5.12 -50.37 5.96
C ILE A 4 4.69 -49.39 7.04
N PHE A 5 4.60 -49.84 8.30
CA PHE A 5 4.25 -48.96 9.42
C PHE A 5 5.33 -47.91 9.72
N SER A 6 6.63 -48.28 9.55
CA SER A 6 7.74 -47.32 9.73
C SER A 6 7.80 -46.25 8.67
N VAL A 7 7.44 -46.56 7.41
CA VAL A 7 7.41 -45.58 6.30
C VAL A 7 6.21 -44.64 6.46
N LEU A 8 5.05 -45.11 6.91
CA LEU A 8 3.89 -44.28 7.20
C LEU A 8 4.14 -43.32 8.37
N LEU A 9 4.84 -43.78 9.41
CA LEU A 9 5.20 -42.93 10.56
C LEU A 9 6.20 -41.82 10.16
N PHE A 10 7.13 -42.12 9.25
CA PHE A 10 8.07 -41.14 8.71
C PHE A 10 7.41 -40.11 7.81
N LEU A 11 6.39 -40.47 7.00
CA LEU A 11 5.58 -39.58 6.18
C LEU A 11 4.70 -38.65 7.00
N VAL A 12 4.18 -39.09 8.14
CA VAL A 12 3.37 -38.27 9.06
C VAL A 12 4.22 -37.24 9.79
N VAL A 13 5.50 -37.54 10.08
CA VAL A 13 6.43 -36.59 10.73
C VAL A 13 6.92 -35.53 9.75
N ILE A 14 7.02 -35.82 8.44
CA ILE A 14 7.43 -34.83 7.43
C ILE A 14 6.29 -33.81 7.07
N CYS A 15 5.02 -34.14 7.36
CA CYS A 15 3.87 -33.29 7.07
C CYS A 15 3.54 -32.24 8.15
N GLN A 16 4.38 -32.07 9.16
CA GLN A 16 4.23 -31.00 10.19
C GLN A 16 5.23 -29.86 10.03
N ILE A 17 5.68 -29.55 8.82
CA ILE A 17 6.17 -28.21 8.54
C ILE A 17 4.90 -27.34 8.51
N ARG A 18 4.51 -26.81 9.67
CA ARG A 18 3.49 -25.74 9.72
C ARG A 18 4.00 -24.65 8.80
N ALA A 19 3.21 -24.35 7.76
CA ALA A 19 3.46 -23.13 6.99
C ALA A 19 3.55 -21.99 8.00
N GLU A 20 4.65 -21.24 7.95
CA GLU A 20 4.81 -20.08 8.82
C GLU A 20 3.67 -19.10 8.56
N ASP A 21 3.16 -18.48 9.61
CA ASP A 21 2.09 -17.49 9.49
C ASP A 21 2.52 -16.35 8.57
N THR A 22 1.63 -15.98 7.66
CA THR A 22 1.92 -14.95 6.64
C THR A 22 2.32 -13.61 7.27
N ASN A 23 1.72 -13.24 8.40
CA ASN A 23 2.08 -12.00 9.11
C ASN A 23 3.52 -12.02 9.60
N ILE A 24 3.95 -13.13 10.18
CA ILE A 24 5.33 -13.30 10.67
C ILE A 24 6.31 -13.26 9.52
N THR A 25 6.00 -13.97 8.43
CA THR A 25 6.81 -13.99 7.21
C THR A 25 6.96 -12.59 6.61
N THR A 26 5.88 -11.81 6.55
CA THR A 26 5.87 -10.42 6.06
C THR A 26 6.80 -9.55 6.90
N MET A 27 6.73 -9.64 8.22
CA MET A 27 7.57 -8.87 9.13
C MET A 27 9.06 -9.24 9.03
N ARG A 28 9.38 -10.53 8.88
CA ARG A 28 10.76 -10.96 8.64
C ARG A 28 11.32 -10.44 7.34
N LYS A 29 10.54 -10.48 6.25
CA LYS A 29 10.94 -9.90 4.97
C LYS A 29 11.16 -8.39 5.07
N MET A 30 10.31 -7.66 5.79
CA MET A 30 10.47 -6.23 6.00
C MET A 30 11.76 -5.92 6.78
N THR A 31 12.00 -6.57 7.90
CA THR A 31 13.23 -6.34 8.69
C THR A 31 14.49 -6.71 7.91
N GLN A 32 14.44 -7.76 7.09
CA GLN A 32 15.55 -8.14 6.22
C GLN A 32 15.85 -7.10 5.13
N ARG A 33 14.83 -6.38 4.63
CA ARG A 33 15.03 -5.26 3.68
C ARG A 33 15.59 -4.03 4.37
N LEU A 34 15.03 -3.66 5.52
CA LEU A 34 15.35 -2.39 6.17
C LEU A 34 16.70 -2.41 6.91
N PHE A 35 17.02 -3.51 7.59
CA PHE A 35 18.26 -3.64 8.39
C PHE A 35 18.76 -5.09 8.44
N PRO A 36 19.31 -5.59 7.30
CA PRO A 36 19.68 -6.99 7.13
C PRO A 36 20.67 -7.52 8.18
N GLN A 37 21.56 -6.66 8.68
CA GLN A 37 22.57 -7.06 9.69
C GLN A 37 21.94 -7.35 11.06
N GLN A 38 20.87 -6.66 11.41
CA GLN A 38 20.19 -6.79 12.70
C GLN A 38 18.88 -7.59 12.62
N ALA A 39 18.42 -7.97 11.43
CA ALA A 39 17.13 -8.64 11.23
C ALA A 39 16.96 -9.89 12.11
N SER A 40 18.03 -10.64 12.33
CA SER A 40 18.02 -11.87 13.15
C SER A 40 17.77 -11.62 14.64
N PHE A 41 17.91 -10.40 15.14
CA PHE A 41 17.66 -10.08 16.54
C PHE A 41 16.18 -9.81 16.82
N PHE A 42 15.34 -9.65 15.81
CA PHE A 42 13.89 -9.46 15.95
C PHE A 42 13.17 -10.81 15.81
N ASP A 43 12.25 -11.06 16.73
CA ASP A 43 11.35 -12.21 16.68
C ASP A 43 9.90 -11.71 16.70
N PHE A 44 9.07 -12.24 15.79
CA PHE A 44 7.69 -11.81 15.61
C PHE A 44 6.75 -12.92 16.05
N ARG A 45 5.70 -12.55 16.80
CA ARG A 45 4.70 -13.50 17.33
C ARG A 45 3.29 -12.96 17.14
N LEU A 46 2.35 -13.86 16.88
CA LEU A 46 0.94 -13.48 16.86
C LEU A 46 0.40 -13.33 18.27
N LEU A 47 -0.38 -12.26 18.49
CA LEU A 47 -1.28 -12.14 19.63
C LEU A 47 -2.61 -12.81 19.27
N ASN A 48 -3.08 -13.72 20.13
CA ASN A 48 -4.38 -14.32 19.98
C ASN A 48 -5.47 -13.31 20.37
N ASP A 49 -6.45 -13.19 19.48
CA ASP A 49 -7.76 -12.56 19.71
C ASP A 49 -7.74 -11.17 20.33
N THR A 50 -7.40 -10.16 19.52
CA THR A 50 -7.73 -8.77 19.86
C THR A 50 -8.59 -8.18 18.74
N SER A 51 -9.75 -7.64 19.10
CA SER A 51 -10.65 -6.91 18.20
C SER A 51 -10.09 -5.55 17.74
N THR A 52 -9.02 -5.12 18.37
CA THR A 52 -8.36 -3.82 18.14
C THR A 52 -6.89 -4.06 17.84
N ASP A 53 -6.34 -3.34 16.86
CA ASP A 53 -4.92 -3.38 16.54
C ASP A 53 -4.09 -3.14 17.79
N THR A 54 -3.30 -4.15 18.16
CA THR A 54 -2.54 -4.18 19.40
C THR A 54 -1.17 -4.77 19.15
N PHE A 55 -0.15 -4.19 19.77
CA PHE A 55 1.16 -4.80 19.82
C PHE A 55 1.72 -4.88 21.24
N THR A 56 2.63 -5.81 21.47
CA THR A 56 3.49 -5.86 22.64
C THR A 56 4.95 -5.95 22.21
N ILE A 57 5.84 -5.35 22.99
CA ILE A 57 7.28 -5.46 22.81
C ILE A 57 7.97 -5.79 24.12
N LYS A 58 8.97 -6.66 24.08
CA LYS A 58 9.82 -7.02 25.22
C LYS A 58 11.18 -7.55 24.75
N SER A 59 12.12 -7.66 25.68
CA SER A 59 13.37 -8.35 25.45
C SER A 59 13.34 -9.77 26.03
N GLU A 60 13.87 -10.75 25.27
CA GLU A 60 14.10 -12.12 25.75
C GLU A 60 15.53 -12.53 25.33
N GLY A 61 16.44 -12.56 26.31
CA GLY A 61 17.87 -12.78 26.03
C GLY A 61 18.43 -11.66 25.15
N ASN A 62 18.99 -12.02 24.00
CA ASN A 62 19.51 -11.07 23.02
C ASN A 62 18.51 -10.71 21.89
N LYS A 63 17.25 -11.11 22.05
CA LYS A 63 16.18 -10.89 21.07
C LYS A 63 15.21 -9.81 21.52
N ILE A 64 14.71 -9.07 20.55
CA ILE A 64 13.56 -8.17 20.72
C ILE A 64 12.34 -8.90 20.19
N ILE A 65 11.41 -9.20 21.09
CA ILE A 65 10.16 -9.87 20.75
C ILE A 65 9.10 -8.82 20.47
N ILE A 66 8.51 -8.91 19.30
CA ILE A 66 7.43 -8.02 18.87
C ILE A 66 6.22 -8.91 18.56
N SER A 67 5.16 -8.73 19.33
CA SER A 67 3.91 -9.46 19.10
C SER A 67 2.82 -8.50 18.63
N GLY A 68 1.98 -8.94 17.73
CA GLY A 68 0.84 -8.16 17.23
C GLY A 68 -0.27 -9.06 16.73
N ASN A 69 -1.48 -8.56 16.64
CA ASN A 69 -2.61 -9.32 16.11
C ASN A 69 -2.59 -9.44 14.57
N ASN A 70 -1.76 -8.66 13.90
CA ASN A 70 -1.52 -8.71 12.45
C ASN A 70 -0.16 -8.08 12.11
N ALA A 71 0.27 -8.15 10.84
CA ALA A 71 1.55 -7.60 10.40
C ALA A 71 1.63 -6.08 10.57
N ASN A 72 0.53 -5.33 10.35
CA ASN A 72 0.51 -3.88 10.56
C ASN A 72 0.78 -3.52 12.02
N SER A 73 0.12 -4.19 12.96
CA SER A 73 0.34 -3.98 14.40
C SER A 73 1.77 -4.33 14.82
N MET A 74 2.34 -5.41 14.29
CA MET A 74 3.75 -5.76 14.54
C MET A 74 4.70 -4.70 13.98
N ALA A 75 4.41 -4.14 12.80
CA ALA A 75 5.21 -3.07 12.20
C ALA A 75 5.21 -1.81 13.07
N VAL A 76 4.05 -1.44 13.64
CA VAL A 76 3.95 -0.33 14.60
C VAL A 76 4.77 -0.62 15.86
N GLY A 77 4.70 -1.85 16.37
CA GLY A 77 5.53 -2.30 17.51
C GLY A 77 7.03 -2.17 17.22
N LEU A 78 7.46 -2.58 16.02
CA LEU A 78 8.83 -2.40 15.56
C LEU A 78 9.21 -0.91 15.52
N ASN A 79 8.38 -0.06 14.91
CA ASN A 79 8.65 1.37 14.85
C ASN A 79 8.70 2.03 16.23
N HIS A 80 7.84 1.58 17.16
CA HIS A 80 7.88 2.02 18.56
C HIS A 80 9.23 1.68 19.20
N TYR A 81 9.74 0.48 18.99
CA TYR A 81 11.07 0.08 19.47
C TYR A 81 12.18 0.93 18.86
N LEU A 82 12.16 1.11 17.54
CA LEU A 82 13.17 1.91 16.84
C LEU A 82 13.22 3.35 17.35
N LYS A 83 12.06 3.99 17.49
CA LYS A 83 11.98 5.39 17.92
C LYS A 83 12.35 5.60 19.40
N ASN A 84 11.87 4.74 20.28
CA ASN A 84 11.97 4.99 21.72
C ASN A 84 13.19 4.35 22.38
N TYR A 85 13.77 3.32 21.77
CA TYR A 85 14.93 2.61 22.32
C TYR A 85 16.18 2.77 21.45
N CYS A 86 16.04 2.65 20.13
CA CYS A 86 17.17 2.87 19.23
C CYS A 86 17.39 4.34 18.86
N LEU A 87 16.46 5.23 19.17
CA LEU A 87 16.45 6.65 18.79
C LEU A 87 16.62 6.85 17.28
N THR A 88 16.06 5.90 16.50
CA THR A 88 16.15 5.86 15.05
C THR A 88 14.77 6.05 14.44
N THR A 89 14.67 6.90 13.43
CA THR A 89 13.45 7.13 12.64
C THR A 89 13.70 6.69 11.21
N ILE A 90 12.77 5.93 10.66
CA ILE A 90 12.80 5.54 9.25
C ILE A 90 12.06 6.60 8.45
N SER A 91 12.75 7.18 7.47
CA SER A 91 12.19 8.13 6.52
C SER A 91 11.34 7.41 5.46
N TRP A 92 10.42 8.13 4.84
CA TRP A 92 9.70 7.63 3.67
C TRP A 92 10.52 7.69 2.37
N TYR A 93 11.66 8.39 2.39
CA TYR A 93 12.64 8.36 1.31
C TYR A 93 13.52 7.12 1.42
N LYS A 94 13.51 6.26 0.40
CA LYS A 94 14.24 4.98 0.41
C LYS A 94 15.77 5.12 0.48
N ASP A 95 16.30 6.26 0.03
CA ASP A 95 17.73 6.49 -0.04
C ASP A 95 18.30 7.06 1.27
N ASP A 96 17.46 7.37 2.24
CA ASP A 96 17.91 7.77 3.57
C ASP A 96 18.52 6.57 4.32
N PRO A 97 19.74 6.70 4.87
CA PRO A 97 20.38 5.60 5.57
C PRO A 97 19.64 5.23 6.86
N ILE A 98 19.48 3.94 7.09
CA ILE A 98 18.90 3.41 8.33
C ILE A 98 20.06 2.91 9.20
N GLU A 99 20.36 3.63 10.26
CA GLU A 99 21.43 3.28 11.20
C GLU A 99 20.83 2.80 12.52
N LEU A 100 21.13 1.57 12.91
CA LEU A 100 20.79 1.01 14.20
C LEU A 100 22.03 0.93 15.11
N PRO A 101 21.84 1.01 16.45
CA PRO A 101 22.92 0.74 17.39
C PRO A 101 23.54 -0.64 17.14
N LYS A 102 24.87 -0.75 17.28
CA LYS A 102 25.59 -2.04 17.15
C LYS A 102 25.03 -3.11 18.11
N THR A 103 24.67 -2.69 19.32
CA THR A 103 23.97 -3.52 20.29
C THR A 103 22.59 -2.95 20.48
N LEU A 104 21.55 -3.74 20.19
CA LEU A 104 20.17 -3.31 20.34
C LEU A 104 19.84 -3.08 21.83
N PRO A 105 19.29 -1.91 22.18
CA PRO A 105 18.91 -1.58 23.55
C PRO A 105 17.87 -2.54 24.12
N ASN A 106 18.06 -2.89 25.39
CA ASN A 106 17.11 -3.74 26.11
C ASN A 106 15.83 -2.98 26.49
N ILE A 107 14.70 -3.68 26.47
CA ILE A 107 13.39 -3.18 26.92
C ILE A 107 13.25 -3.58 28.40
N PRO A 108 13.25 -2.63 29.35
CA PRO A 108 13.29 -2.95 30.79
C PRO A 108 12.00 -3.59 31.31
N ALA A 109 10.86 -3.30 30.69
CA ALA A 109 9.57 -3.92 31.01
C ALA A 109 8.72 -4.07 29.76
N GLU A 110 7.88 -5.10 29.70
CA GLU A 110 6.97 -5.30 28.55
C GLU A 110 6.07 -4.10 28.34
N VAL A 111 5.98 -3.64 27.10
CA VAL A 111 5.12 -2.54 26.68
C VAL A 111 3.98 -3.08 25.84
N THR A 112 2.74 -2.71 26.15
CA THR A 112 1.55 -3.04 25.37
C THR A 112 0.85 -1.77 24.95
N ILE A 113 0.58 -1.61 23.65
CA ILE A 113 -0.15 -0.44 23.12
C ILE A 113 -1.26 -0.93 22.18
N LYS A 114 -2.43 -0.31 22.36
CA LYS A 114 -3.62 -0.51 21.53
C LYS A 114 -3.89 0.72 20.68
N ALA A 115 -4.36 0.52 19.44
CA ALA A 115 -4.76 1.62 18.59
C ALA A 115 -5.99 2.34 19.16
N ASN A 116 -5.98 3.68 19.12
CA ASN A 116 -7.09 4.51 19.58
C ASN A 116 -8.24 4.58 18.56
N VAL A 117 -7.94 4.32 17.28
CA VAL A 117 -8.91 4.37 16.19
C VAL A 117 -8.74 3.15 15.28
N PRO A 118 -9.83 2.59 14.76
CA PRO A 118 -9.77 1.40 13.90
C PRO A 118 -9.26 1.71 12.49
N THR A 119 -9.52 2.92 11.99
CA THR A 119 -9.19 3.33 10.61
C THR A 119 -8.16 4.44 10.62
N ARG A 120 -7.07 4.22 9.90
CA ARG A 120 -5.97 5.17 9.73
C ARG A 120 -5.70 5.33 8.24
N PHE A 121 -6.50 6.24 7.64
CA PHE A 121 -6.46 6.55 6.21
C PHE A 121 -5.25 7.43 5.89
N PHE A 122 -4.64 7.19 4.74
CA PHE A 122 -3.51 8.00 4.28
C PHE A 122 -3.49 8.18 2.77
N LEU A 123 -2.91 9.29 2.36
CA LEU A 123 -2.76 9.85 1.05
C LEU A 123 -3.99 10.62 0.55
N ASN A 124 -3.72 11.58 -0.34
CA ASN A 124 -4.69 12.27 -1.16
C ASN A 124 -4.27 12.21 -2.63
N TYR A 125 -5.15 12.61 -3.53
CA TYR A 125 -4.90 12.55 -4.97
C TYR A 125 -3.67 13.35 -5.40
N CYS A 126 -3.46 14.55 -4.84
CA CYS A 126 -2.41 15.46 -5.30
C CYS A 126 -1.00 14.91 -5.09
N THR A 127 -0.75 14.17 -4.01
CA THR A 127 0.57 13.59 -3.72
C THR A 127 1.07 12.67 -4.82
N PHE A 128 0.17 11.98 -5.51
CA PHE A 128 0.53 11.13 -6.65
C PHE A 128 1.10 11.92 -7.84
N GLY A 129 0.80 13.22 -7.97
CA GLY A 129 1.36 14.09 -9.01
C GLY A 129 2.59 14.87 -8.57
N TYR A 130 2.76 15.10 -7.28
CA TYR A 130 3.91 15.87 -6.78
C TYR A 130 5.15 15.02 -6.52
N SER A 131 4.99 13.86 -5.89
CA SER A 131 6.12 13.03 -5.47
C SER A 131 6.17 11.69 -6.19
N MET A 132 5.02 11.10 -6.52
CA MET A 132 4.90 9.68 -6.83
C MET A 132 4.71 9.36 -8.31
N THR A 133 4.64 10.37 -9.19
CA THR A 133 4.37 10.16 -10.64
C THR A 133 5.32 9.16 -11.26
N TRP A 134 6.60 9.27 -10.94
CA TRP A 134 7.68 8.47 -11.56
C TRP A 134 8.20 7.35 -10.68
N TRP A 135 7.51 7.08 -9.56
CA TRP A 135 7.91 6.03 -8.65
C TRP A 135 7.83 4.66 -9.32
N LYS A 136 8.86 3.86 -9.07
CA LYS A 136 8.97 2.46 -9.46
C LYS A 136 8.60 1.58 -8.25
N TRP A 137 8.58 0.27 -8.49
CA TRP A 137 8.29 -0.68 -7.41
C TRP A 137 9.15 -0.48 -6.16
N SER A 138 10.47 -0.25 -6.33
CA SER A 138 11.37 -0.05 -5.18
C SER A 138 11.01 1.16 -4.30
N ASP A 139 10.45 2.23 -4.89
CA ASP A 139 10.01 3.41 -4.15
C ASP A 139 8.72 3.09 -3.38
N TRP A 140 7.79 2.42 -4.05
CA TRP A 140 6.54 1.97 -3.44
C TRP A 140 6.75 0.92 -2.36
N GLU A 141 7.64 -0.06 -2.55
CA GLU A 141 7.94 -1.09 -1.56
C GLU A 141 8.42 -0.46 -0.25
N HIS A 142 9.38 0.47 -0.33
CA HIS A 142 9.86 1.19 0.85
C HIS A 142 8.77 2.05 1.48
N PHE A 143 7.96 2.73 0.67
CA PHE A 143 6.89 3.59 1.16
C PHE A 143 5.77 2.78 1.85
N ILE A 144 5.43 1.59 1.35
CA ILE A 144 4.48 0.69 2.01
C ILE A 144 5.04 0.19 3.33
N ASP A 145 6.33 -0.17 3.40
CA ASP A 145 6.99 -0.51 4.66
C ASP A 145 6.91 0.68 5.65
N TRP A 146 7.16 1.90 5.18
CA TRP A 146 7.00 3.10 6.00
C TRP A 146 5.55 3.33 6.45
N MET A 147 4.58 3.14 5.58
CA MET A 147 3.16 3.23 5.96
C MET A 147 2.81 2.22 7.06
N ALA A 148 3.25 0.97 6.92
CA ALA A 148 3.04 -0.08 7.92
C ALA A 148 3.67 0.29 9.27
N LEU A 149 4.91 0.76 9.27
CA LEU A 149 5.61 1.24 10.47
C LEU A 149 4.87 2.38 11.18
N ASN A 150 4.15 3.21 10.45
CA ASN A 150 3.37 4.31 10.99
C ASN A 150 1.88 3.96 11.21
N GLY A 151 1.52 2.69 11.07
CA GLY A 151 0.20 2.17 11.42
C GLY A 151 -0.90 2.53 10.43
N ILE A 152 -0.56 2.95 9.21
CA ILE A 152 -1.54 3.17 8.14
C ILE A 152 -2.14 1.81 7.76
N ASN A 153 -3.46 1.72 7.82
CA ASN A 153 -4.17 0.48 7.46
C ASN A 153 -5.21 0.68 6.34
N MET A 154 -5.35 1.90 5.83
CA MET A 154 -6.29 2.22 4.75
C MET A 154 -5.65 3.24 3.78
N PRO A 155 -4.69 2.80 2.94
CA PRO A 155 -4.05 3.67 1.96
C PRO A 155 -4.95 3.94 0.74
N LEU A 156 -4.87 5.15 0.15
CA LEU A 156 -5.45 5.45 -1.15
C LEU A 156 -4.61 4.77 -2.24
N ALA A 157 -5.20 3.91 -3.05
CA ALA A 157 -4.52 3.07 -4.04
C ALA A 157 -5.06 3.36 -5.46
N ILE A 158 -4.64 4.50 -6.05
CA ILE A 158 -5.17 5.00 -7.34
C ILE A 158 -4.19 4.87 -8.51
N THR A 159 -3.02 4.32 -8.31
CA THR A 159 -2.07 4.05 -9.39
C THR A 159 -2.71 3.16 -10.45
N GLY A 160 -2.52 3.47 -11.73
CA GLY A 160 -3.06 2.67 -12.83
C GLY A 160 -4.57 2.69 -13.02
N GLN A 161 -5.29 3.61 -12.38
CA GLN A 161 -6.75 3.75 -12.54
C GLN A 161 -7.15 3.94 -14.01
N GLU A 162 -6.33 4.62 -14.80
CA GLU A 162 -6.54 4.87 -16.22
C GLU A 162 -6.61 3.57 -17.05
N ALA A 163 -5.91 2.53 -16.65
CA ALA A 163 -5.97 1.22 -17.31
C ALA A 163 -7.36 0.58 -17.17
N ILE A 164 -8.02 0.78 -16.03
CA ILE A 164 -9.40 0.32 -15.83
C ILE A 164 -10.37 1.18 -16.65
N TRP A 165 -10.20 2.49 -16.63
CA TRP A 165 -11.03 3.41 -17.42
C TRP A 165 -10.86 3.15 -18.92
N TYR A 166 -9.65 2.90 -19.40
CA TYR A 166 -9.41 2.50 -20.79
C TYR A 166 -10.22 1.26 -21.18
N LYS A 167 -10.20 0.21 -20.35
CA LYS A 167 -10.98 -1.02 -20.58
C LYS A 167 -12.50 -0.73 -20.62
N VAL A 168 -12.98 0.14 -19.75
CA VAL A 168 -14.41 0.50 -19.69
C VAL A 168 -14.81 1.31 -20.93
N TRP A 169 -14.09 2.36 -21.27
CA TRP A 169 -14.41 3.20 -22.42
C TRP A 169 -14.29 2.46 -23.74
N SER A 170 -13.33 1.54 -23.88
CA SER A 170 -13.24 0.66 -25.05
C SER A 170 -14.47 -0.23 -25.20
N LYS A 171 -14.97 -0.81 -24.10
CA LYS A 171 -16.22 -1.62 -24.10
C LYS A 171 -17.44 -0.79 -24.47
N LEU A 172 -17.44 0.50 -24.19
CA LEU A 172 -18.50 1.43 -24.57
C LEU A 172 -18.37 2.00 -25.99
N GLY A 173 -17.39 1.52 -26.77
CA GLY A 173 -17.26 1.82 -28.19
C GLY A 173 -16.44 3.07 -28.52
N LEU A 174 -15.65 3.59 -27.59
CA LEU A 174 -14.69 4.64 -27.86
C LEU A 174 -13.42 4.05 -28.50
N THR A 175 -12.78 4.81 -29.39
CA THR A 175 -11.54 4.42 -30.04
C THR A 175 -10.35 4.61 -29.09
N ASP A 176 -9.22 3.96 -29.40
CA ASP A 176 -7.95 4.12 -28.68
C ASP A 176 -7.52 5.60 -28.58
N GLU A 177 -7.62 6.31 -29.70
CA GLU A 177 -7.25 7.72 -29.78
C GLU A 177 -8.16 8.61 -28.92
N GLU A 178 -9.47 8.39 -28.95
CA GLU A 178 -10.45 9.12 -28.13
C GLU A 178 -10.20 8.93 -26.65
N ILE A 179 -9.87 7.70 -26.23
CA ILE A 179 -9.65 7.37 -24.81
C ILE A 179 -8.33 7.98 -24.32
N ARG A 180 -7.24 7.72 -25.05
CA ARG A 180 -5.93 8.23 -24.65
C ARG A 180 -5.82 9.75 -24.78
N GLY A 181 -6.55 10.34 -25.72
CA GLY A 181 -6.66 11.78 -25.87
C GLY A 181 -7.49 12.45 -24.76
N TYR A 182 -8.39 11.71 -24.12
CA TYR A 182 -9.16 12.18 -22.98
C TYR A 182 -8.30 12.27 -21.70
N PHE A 183 -7.39 11.32 -21.48
CA PHE A 183 -6.49 11.36 -20.35
C PHE A 183 -5.48 12.51 -20.47
N THR A 184 -4.99 12.99 -19.34
CA THR A 184 -3.83 13.88 -19.33
C THR A 184 -2.52 13.08 -19.48
N GLY A 185 -1.43 13.78 -19.72
CA GLY A 185 -0.09 13.22 -19.56
C GLY A 185 0.19 12.79 -18.12
N PRO A 186 1.20 11.92 -17.89
CA PRO A 186 1.45 11.27 -16.60
C PRO A 186 1.52 12.22 -15.41
N ALA A 187 2.21 13.34 -15.54
CA ALA A 187 2.40 14.30 -14.44
C ALA A 187 1.10 14.96 -13.96
N HIS A 188 0.03 14.94 -14.76
CA HIS A 188 -1.22 15.62 -14.47
C HIS A 188 -2.39 14.67 -14.18
N LEU A 189 -2.16 13.37 -14.14
CA LEU A 189 -3.20 12.36 -13.88
C LEU A 189 -3.99 12.57 -12.58
N PRO A 190 -3.40 13.03 -11.46
CA PRO A 190 -4.19 13.33 -10.26
C PRO A 190 -5.28 14.35 -10.48
N TRP A 191 -5.01 15.41 -11.28
CA TRP A 191 -6.01 16.44 -11.61
C TRP A 191 -7.09 15.92 -12.57
N HIS A 192 -6.71 15.02 -13.48
CA HIS A 192 -7.67 14.30 -14.31
C HIS A 192 -8.59 13.41 -13.45
N ARG A 193 -8.03 12.67 -12.50
CA ARG A 193 -8.79 11.81 -11.55
C ARG A 193 -9.74 12.61 -10.66
N MET A 194 -9.40 13.86 -10.34
CA MET A 194 -10.27 14.80 -9.61
C MET A 194 -11.27 15.54 -10.51
N CYS A 195 -11.39 15.18 -11.79
CA CYS A 195 -12.29 15.81 -12.77
C CYS A 195 -11.97 17.28 -13.09
N ASN A 196 -10.72 17.71 -12.89
CA ASN A 196 -10.34 19.10 -13.08
C ASN A 196 -9.73 19.38 -14.45
N LEU A 197 -9.18 18.35 -15.12
CA LEU A 197 -8.36 18.53 -16.32
C LEU A 197 -8.51 17.35 -17.27
N ASP A 198 -8.77 17.64 -18.55
CA ASP A 198 -8.83 16.63 -19.63
C ASP A 198 -7.84 16.97 -20.72
N GLY A 199 -7.25 15.94 -21.35
CA GLY A 199 -6.46 16.03 -22.55
C GLY A 199 -5.19 16.88 -22.47
N TRP A 200 -4.79 17.35 -21.29
CA TRP A 200 -3.59 18.14 -21.14
C TRP A 200 -2.35 17.27 -21.32
N GLN A 201 -1.52 17.63 -22.31
CA GLN A 201 -0.35 16.83 -22.71
C GLN A 201 -0.70 15.38 -23.11
N SER A 202 -1.88 15.19 -23.68
CA SER A 202 -2.31 13.92 -24.28
C SER A 202 -1.64 13.68 -25.67
N PRO A 203 -1.69 12.46 -26.22
CA PRO A 203 -2.34 11.26 -25.67
C PRO A 203 -1.48 10.54 -24.63
N LEU A 204 -2.12 9.96 -23.61
CA LEU A 204 -1.41 9.13 -22.64
C LEU A 204 -0.80 7.89 -23.33
N PRO A 205 0.49 7.57 -23.15
CA PRO A 205 1.12 6.42 -23.80
C PRO A 205 0.49 5.08 -23.38
N LYS A 206 0.41 4.13 -24.31
CA LYS A 206 -0.12 2.78 -24.00
C LYS A 206 0.75 2.03 -22.99
N GLU A 207 2.05 2.20 -23.13
CA GLU A 207 3.05 1.59 -22.23
C GLU A 207 2.89 2.09 -20.80
N TRP A 208 2.45 3.34 -20.63
CA TRP A 208 2.12 3.88 -19.32
C TRP A 208 0.92 3.15 -18.72
N LEU A 209 -0.14 2.92 -19.49
CA LEU A 209 -1.34 2.22 -19.01
C LEU A 209 -1.01 0.81 -18.50
N SER A 210 -0.22 0.03 -19.26
CA SER A 210 0.15 -1.33 -18.86
C SER A 210 1.10 -1.34 -17.66
N SER A 211 2.16 -0.54 -17.69
CA SER A 211 3.16 -0.51 -16.62
C SER A 211 2.57 -0.04 -15.28
N GLN A 212 1.64 0.92 -15.31
CA GLN A 212 0.99 1.39 -14.09
C GLN A 212 -0.06 0.39 -13.56
N ALA A 213 -0.69 -0.40 -14.43
CA ALA A 213 -1.55 -1.49 -14.00
C ALA A 213 -0.76 -2.59 -13.27
N GLU A 214 0.37 -3.01 -13.84
CA GLU A 214 1.28 -3.99 -13.23
C GLU A 214 1.85 -3.48 -11.90
N LEU A 215 2.23 -2.20 -11.84
CA LEU A 215 2.70 -1.57 -10.61
C LEU A 215 1.61 -1.56 -9.53
N GLN A 216 0.36 -1.26 -9.89
CA GLN A 216 -0.76 -1.27 -8.97
C GLN A 216 -1.05 -2.67 -8.40
N GLU A 217 -0.91 -3.71 -9.19
CA GLU A 217 -1.05 -5.09 -8.72
C GLU A 217 -0.02 -5.40 -7.62
N GLN A 218 1.23 -4.98 -7.81
CA GLN A 218 2.29 -5.14 -6.81
C GLN A 218 2.01 -4.33 -5.54
N ILE A 219 1.58 -3.06 -5.68
CA ILE A 219 1.21 -2.19 -4.56
C ILE A 219 0.12 -2.83 -3.72
N VAL A 220 -1.01 -3.20 -4.33
CA VAL A 220 -2.15 -3.78 -3.61
C VAL A 220 -1.81 -5.13 -2.98
N ALA A 221 -1.01 -5.95 -3.65
CA ALA A 221 -0.56 -7.22 -3.08
C ALA A 221 0.27 -6.99 -1.80
N ARG A 222 1.22 -6.06 -1.84
CA ARG A 222 2.06 -5.73 -0.68
C ARG A 222 1.27 -5.06 0.45
N GLU A 223 0.35 -4.15 0.15
CA GLU A 223 -0.51 -3.53 1.16
C GLU A 223 -1.33 -4.59 1.90
N ARG A 224 -1.85 -5.59 1.20
CA ARG A 224 -2.58 -6.72 1.79
C ARG A 224 -1.69 -7.63 2.66
N GLU A 225 -0.42 -7.81 2.32
CA GLU A 225 0.52 -8.54 3.19
C GLU A 225 0.63 -7.90 4.58
N PHE A 226 0.48 -6.57 4.68
CA PHE A 226 0.41 -5.82 5.93
C PHE A 226 -1.01 -5.63 6.49
N ASN A 227 -2.00 -6.41 6.03
CA ASN A 227 -3.40 -6.30 6.46
C ASN A 227 -4.02 -4.91 6.22
N MET A 228 -3.50 -4.15 5.26
CA MET A 228 -4.09 -2.89 4.84
C MET A 228 -5.31 -3.14 3.95
N GLN A 229 -6.27 -2.21 3.98
CA GLN A 229 -7.43 -2.16 3.09
C GLN A 229 -7.22 -1.07 2.03
N PRO A 230 -6.70 -1.38 0.84
CA PRO A 230 -6.53 -0.40 -0.23
C PRO A 230 -7.86 0.26 -0.60
N VAL A 231 -7.88 1.58 -0.62
CA VAL A 231 -9.06 2.36 -1.03
C VAL A 231 -8.97 2.67 -2.50
N LEU A 232 -9.94 2.17 -3.26
CA LEU A 232 -10.07 2.43 -4.69
C LEU A 232 -11.23 3.40 -4.91
N PRO A 233 -11.08 4.44 -5.75
CA PRO A 233 -12.17 5.36 -6.04
C PRO A 233 -13.26 4.66 -6.86
N ALA A 234 -14.49 5.03 -6.58
CA ALA A 234 -15.63 4.67 -7.42
C ALA A 234 -15.72 5.58 -8.66
N PHE A 235 -16.67 5.28 -9.54
CA PHE A 235 -16.97 6.13 -10.70
C PHE A 235 -17.49 7.50 -10.24
N ALA A 236 -16.78 8.57 -10.66
CA ALA A 236 -17.07 9.95 -10.27
C ALA A 236 -18.02 10.69 -11.22
N GLY A 237 -18.50 10.04 -12.29
CA GLY A 237 -19.35 10.68 -13.30
C GLY A 237 -18.58 11.42 -14.39
N HIS A 238 -17.27 11.49 -14.33
CA HIS A 238 -16.42 12.14 -15.32
C HIS A 238 -16.28 11.27 -16.56
N VAL A 239 -16.68 11.78 -17.71
CA VAL A 239 -16.78 11.02 -18.97
C VAL A 239 -16.09 11.74 -20.13
N PRO A 240 -15.51 11.01 -21.10
CA PRO A 240 -14.96 11.59 -22.32
C PRO A 240 -16.04 12.30 -23.14
N ALA A 241 -15.75 13.47 -23.68
CA ALA A 241 -16.68 14.17 -24.58
C ALA A 241 -17.06 13.33 -25.81
N ALA A 242 -16.15 12.48 -26.29
CA ALA A 242 -16.37 11.55 -27.38
C ALA A 242 -17.48 10.52 -27.12
N LEU A 243 -17.89 10.32 -25.86
CA LEU A 243 -19.01 9.43 -25.52
C LEU A 243 -20.31 9.82 -26.20
N LYS A 244 -20.52 11.12 -26.52
CA LYS A 244 -21.68 11.60 -27.29
C LYS A 244 -21.72 11.08 -28.72
N ARG A 245 -20.59 10.71 -29.31
CA ARG A 245 -20.57 10.09 -30.65
C ARG A 245 -21.24 8.72 -30.63
N VAL A 246 -21.03 7.95 -29.56
CA VAL A 246 -21.60 6.60 -29.41
C VAL A 246 -23.03 6.67 -28.81
N TYR A 247 -23.25 7.61 -27.90
CA TYR A 247 -24.54 7.79 -27.20
C TYR A 247 -25.04 9.22 -27.38
N PRO A 248 -25.63 9.57 -28.53
CA PRO A 248 -26.02 10.97 -28.88
C PRO A 248 -26.98 11.60 -27.90
N ASN A 249 -27.82 10.80 -27.25
CA ASN A 249 -28.86 11.27 -26.32
C ASN A 249 -28.39 11.41 -24.86
N ILE A 250 -27.10 11.14 -24.58
CA ILE A 250 -26.59 11.27 -23.22
C ILE A 250 -26.54 12.75 -22.83
N LYS A 251 -27.08 13.04 -21.66
CA LYS A 251 -27.01 14.40 -21.08
C LYS A 251 -25.71 14.53 -20.31
N THR A 252 -24.88 15.45 -20.71
CA THR A 252 -23.63 15.80 -20.02
C THR A 252 -23.53 17.31 -19.86
N SER A 253 -22.93 17.75 -18.78
CA SER A 253 -22.54 19.15 -18.56
C SER A 253 -21.02 19.25 -18.57
N ARG A 254 -20.51 20.42 -18.97
CA ARG A 254 -19.07 20.67 -18.84
C ARG A 254 -18.82 21.24 -17.44
N VAL A 255 -17.93 20.59 -16.71
CA VAL A 255 -17.40 21.14 -15.47
C VAL A 255 -16.23 22.04 -15.85
N SER A 256 -16.28 23.32 -15.46
CA SER A 256 -15.13 24.21 -15.58
C SER A 256 -14.11 23.80 -14.50
N ALA A 257 -12.84 23.67 -14.90
CA ALA A 257 -11.78 23.43 -13.96
C ALA A 257 -11.76 24.53 -12.89
N VAL A 258 -11.95 24.16 -11.65
CA VAL A 258 -11.73 25.08 -10.54
C VAL A 258 -10.22 25.12 -10.34
N SER A 259 -9.57 26.18 -10.83
CA SER A 259 -8.16 26.37 -10.59
C SER A 259 -7.92 26.42 -9.10
N TYR A 260 -6.91 25.72 -8.65
CA TYR A 260 -6.07 25.86 -7.45
C TYR A 260 -6.63 26.40 -6.15
N THR A 261 -7.69 27.20 -6.18
CA THR A 261 -8.10 27.95 -5.00
C THR A 261 -9.11 27.21 -4.16
N HIS A 262 -9.12 26.02 -4.09
CA HIS A 262 -9.98 25.32 -3.20
C HIS A 262 -11.09 24.53 -3.79
N LEU A 263 -10.91 23.39 -3.82
CA LEU A 263 -11.47 22.54 -2.77
C LEU A 263 -12.68 23.11 -2.03
N ARG A 264 -13.57 23.72 -2.74
CA ARG A 264 -14.91 23.74 -2.25
C ARG A 264 -15.56 22.44 -2.69
N ALA A 265 -15.45 21.43 -1.83
CA ALA A 265 -16.16 20.15 -1.98
C ALA A 265 -17.69 20.31 -2.16
N HIS A 266 -18.19 21.55 -2.03
CA HIS A 266 -19.58 21.95 -2.18
C HIS A 266 -19.94 22.44 -3.58
N GLU A 267 -18.97 22.76 -4.43
CA GLU A 267 -19.24 23.28 -5.77
C GLU A 267 -19.33 22.18 -6.83
N THR A 268 -19.01 20.94 -6.48
CA THR A 268 -19.14 19.78 -7.37
C THR A 268 -20.52 19.12 -7.32
N LEU A 269 -21.41 19.61 -6.47
CA LEU A 269 -22.76 19.06 -6.28
C LEU A 269 -23.88 19.96 -6.79
N ALA A 270 -23.56 21.04 -7.49
CA ALA A 270 -24.56 21.92 -8.11
C ALA A 270 -24.78 21.58 -9.58
#